data_ff18e77d71378fd0985b83d4f1272edf
#
_entry.id   ff18e77d71378fd0985b83d4f1272edf
#
_cell.length_a   1.000
_cell.length_b   1.000
_cell.length_c   1.000
_cell.angle_alpha   90.00
_cell.angle_beta   90.00
_cell.angle_gamma   90.00
#
_symmetry.space_group_name_H-M   'P 1'
#
loop_
_entity.id
_entity.type
_entity.pdbx_description
1 polymer ?
#
loop_
_entity_poly.entity_id
_entity_poly.type
_entity_poly.pdbx_seq_one_letter_code
_entity_poly.pdbx_strand_id
1 'polypeptide(L)'
;MSVENLSTGALKADHISKAFGGLKVFNDVSFTLQPGGLLGVIGPNGAGKTTMINIISGRLKLSSGKVTLGDARVDGRPVYENADRGLVRSFQQTATFHGYTIEDNLLSALRFSKSDLSILERLMPLLDQFGLKANWGRNAEILPYGLQKMLGLTMALAARPKMLLLDEPAAGLEKSERGNVDTYVRFAREEFGCGILLVEHDMELIKRLCPSIIVLDGGRLIAEGAPAEVLAYPHVVNAYLGGADENEEEADAQHS
;
A
#
# COMPACT_ATOMS: atom_id res chain seq x y z
N MET A 1 -11.07 25.60 -15.78
CA MET A 1 -9.78 25.08 -15.32
C MET A 1 -9.53 23.79 -16.08
N SER A 2 -8.53 23.80 -16.96
CA SER A 2 -8.32 22.79 -18.00
C SER A 2 -7.93 21.44 -17.41
N VAL A 3 -8.49 20.38 -17.95
CA VAL A 3 -8.29 18.96 -17.57
C VAL A 3 -6.84 18.49 -17.76
N GLU A 4 -6.00 19.27 -18.41
CA GLU A 4 -4.60 18.93 -18.71
C GLU A 4 -3.63 18.98 -17.51
N ASN A 5 -3.99 19.60 -16.40
CA ASN A 5 -3.07 19.78 -15.25
C ASN A 5 -3.15 18.66 -14.18
N LEU A 6 -4.03 17.67 -14.34
CA LEU A 6 -4.21 16.56 -13.37
C LEU A 6 -3.28 15.36 -13.63
N SER A 7 -2.57 15.33 -14.78
CA SER A 7 -1.72 14.17 -15.13
C SER A 7 -0.28 14.25 -14.63
N THR A 8 0.19 15.41 -14.15
CA THR A 8 1.59 15.65 -13.75
C THR A 8 1.96 15.08 -12.38
N GLY A 9 1.61 13.83 -12.12
CA GLY A 9 1.94 13.16 -10.86
C GLY A 9 1.20 11.85 -10.66
N ALA A 10 0.34 11.46 -11.60
CA ALA A 10 -0.40 10.20 -11.53
C ALA A 10 0.55 8.99 -11.59
N LEU A 11 0.23 7.97 -10.81
CA LEU A 11 0.83 6.64 -10.94
C LEU A 11 0.04 5.87 -12.02
N LYS A 12 0.72 5.46 -13.09
CA LYS A 12 0.12 4.68 -14.17
C LYS A 12 0.84 3.36 -14.33
N ALA A 13 0.08 2.28 -14.28
CA ALA A 13 0.47 0.97 -14.78
C ALA A 13 -0.13 0.80 -16.17
N ASP A 14 0.70 0.50 -17.17
CA ASP A 14 0.30 0.45 -18.57
C ASP A 14 0.70 -0.89 -19.16
N HIS A 15 -0.32 -1.76 -19.41
CA HIS A 15 -0.18 -3.11 -19.95
C HIS A 15 0.89 -3.95 -19.23
N ILE A 16 0.94 -3.86 -17.90
CA ILE A 16 1.95 -4.55 -17.13
C ILE A 16 1.68 -6.05 -17.06
N SER A 17 2.75 -6.84 -17.27
CA SER A 17 2.70 -8.29 -17.15
C SER A 17 3.92 -8.80 -16.37
N LYS A 18 3.74 -9.91 -15.66
CA LYS A 18 4.81 -10.58 -14.94
C LYS A 18 4.71 -12.09 -15.06
N ALA A 19 5.82 -12.71 -15.43
CA ALA A 19 6.00 -14.16 -15.40
C ALA A 19 7.28 -14.52 -14.62
N PHE A 20 7.28 -15.68 -13.99
CA PHE A 20 8.45 -16.32 -13.40
C PHE A 20 8.62 -17.68 -14.08
N GLY A 21 9.67 -17.81 -14.91
CA GLY A 21 9.78 -18.97 -15.78
C GLY A 21 8.57 -19.11 -16.69
N GLY A 22 7.83 -20.21 -16.59
CA GLY A 22 6.59 -20.45 -17.35
C GLY A 22 5.30 -19.96 -16.67
N LEU A 23 5.35 -19.62 -15.37
CA LEU A 23 4.17 -19.21 -14.61
C LEU A 23 3.88 -17.72 -14.81
N LYS A 24 2.73 -17.37 -15.39
CA LYS A 24 2.23 -16.00 -15.50
C LYS A 24 1.54 -15.61 -14.20
N VAL A 25 2.09 -14.64 -13.47
CA VAL A 25 1.52 -14.14 -12.20
C VAL A 25 0.46 -13.09 -12.47
N PHE A 26 0.67 -12.21 -13.46
CA PHE A 26 -0.37 -11.36 -14.05
C PHE A 26 -0.05 -11.02 -15.50
N ASN A 27 -1.09 -10.69 -16.23
CA ASN A 27 -1.06 -10.47 -17.66
C ASN A 27 -1.95 -9.30 -18.04
N ASP A 28 -1.35 -8.29 -18.68
CA ASP A 28 -2.04 -7.15 -19.28
C ASP A 28 -2.88 -6.33 -18.29
N VAL A 29 -2.30 -6.01 -17.12
CA VAL A 29 -2.98 -5.19 -16.11
C VAL A 29 -2.67 -3.71 -16.36
N SER A 30 -3.73 -2.89 -16.43
CA SER A 30 -3.60 -1.43 -16.58
C SER A 30 -4.50 -0.72 -15.57
N PHE A 31 -3.99 0.33 -14.92
CA PHE A 31 -4.77 1.21 -14.06
C PHE A 31 -4.08 2.56 -13.89
N THR A 32 -4.81 3.53 -13.36
CA THR A 32 -4.29 4.86 -13.06
C THR A 32 -4.74 5.31 -11.69
N LEU A 33 -3.78 5.76 -10.86
CA LEU A 33 -4.05 6.40 -9.57
C LEU A 33 -3.67 7.88 -9.66
N GLN A 34 -4.65 8.75 -9.44
CA GLN A 34 -4.44 10.20 -9.46
C GLN A 34 -3.77 10.70 -8.17
N PRO A 35 -3.04 11.84 -8.21
CA PRO A 35 -2.58 12.52 -7.00
C PRO A 35 -3.75 12.77 -6.03
N GLY A 36 -3.53 12.52 -4.73
CA GLY A 36 -4.56 12.61 -3.71
C GLY A 36 -5.68 11.57 -3.81
N GLY A 37 -5.65 10.70 -4.83
CA GLY A 37 -6.61 9.61 -5.00
C GLY A 37 -6.38 8.46 -4.01
N LEU A 38 -7.36 7.58 -3.91
CA LEU A 38 -7.25 6.34 -3.15
C LEU A 38 -7.84 5.21 -3.99
N LEU A 39 -7.01 4.24 -4.33
CA LEU A 39 -7.38 3.06 -5.11
C LEU A 39 -7.13 1.81 -4.29
N GLY A 40 -8.18 1.05 -4.03
CA GLY A 40 -8.09 -0.26 -3.40
C GLY A 40 -7.72 -1.36 -4.42
N VAL A 41 -6.91 -2.31 -4.00
CA VAL A 41 -6.59 -3.52 -4.78
C VAL A 41 -6.99 -4.72 -3.96
N ILE A 42 -7.93 -5.48 -4.48
CA ILE A 42 -8.44 -6.68 -3.84
C ILE A 42 -8.31 -7.90 -4.77
N GLY A 43 -8.54 -9.08 -4.24
CA GLY A 43 -8.50 -10.34 -4.97
C GLY A 43 -8.16 -11.51 -4.05
N PRO A 44 -8.40 -12.76 -4.47
CA PRO A 44 -8.07 -13.95 -3.68
C PRO A 44 -6.57 -14.09 -3.41
N ASN A 45 -6.20 -15.04 -2.57
CA ASN A 45 -4.80 -15.40 -2.36
C ASN A 45 -4.19 -15.90 -3.68
N GLY A 46 -2.94 -15.50 -3.95
CA GLY A 46 -2.31 -15.86 -5.22
C GLY A 46 -2.67 -14.98 -6.42
N ALA A 47 -3.64 -14.07 -6.33
CA ALA A 47 -4.03 -13.18 -7.44
C ALA A 47 -2.93 -12.22 -7.95
N GLY A 48 -1.77 -12.14 -7.27
CA GLY A 48 -0.64 -11.31 -7.68
C GLY A 48 -0.54 -9.94 -7.01
N LYS A 49 -1.38 -9.61 -6.03
CA LYS A 49 -1.42 -8.29 -5.36
C LYS A 49 -0.05 -7.84 -4.83
N THR A 50 0.60 -8.68 -4.03
CA THR A 50 1.96 -8.40 -3.49
C THR A 50 3.00 -8.30 -4.60
N THR A 51 2.90 -9.14 -5.65
CA THR A 51 3.79 -9.06 -6.82
C THR A 51 3.63 -7.74 -7.54
N MET A 52 2.40 -7.24 -7.69
CA MET A 52 2.12 -5.93 -8.29
C MET A 52 2.77 -4.80 -7.49
N ILE A 53 2.59 -4.77 -6.17
CA ILE A 53 3.25 -3.78 -5.30
C ILE A 53 4.78 -3.88 -5.40
N ASN A 54 5.34 -5.09 -5.44
CA ASN A 54 6.79 -5.31 -5.60
C ASN A 54 7.32 -4.72 -6.91
N ILE A 55 6.54 -4.81 -7.99
CA ILE A 55 6.92 -4.24 -9.29
C ILE A 55 6.80 -2.72 -9.27
N ILE A 56 5.67 -2.19 -8.81
CA ILE A 56 5.42 -0.75 -8.77
C ILE A 56 6.49 -0.06 -7.90
N SER A 57 6.86 -0.65 -6.77
CA SER A 57 7.92 -0.12 -5.90
C SER A 57 9.34 -0.24 -6.48
N GLY A 58 9.53 -1.03 -7.55
CA GLY A 58 10.85 -1.28 -8.16
C GLY A 58 11.61 -2.46 -7.55
N ARG A 59 11.00 -3.22 -6.63
CA ARG A 59 11.62 -4.41 -6.03
C ARG A 59 11.71 -5.60 -7.00
N LEU A 60 10.77 -5.68 -7.94
CA LEU A 60 10.74 -6.69 -9.00
C LEU A 60 10.64 -6.01 -10.37
N LYS A 61 11.30 -6.61 -11.37
CA LYS A 61 11.21 -6.16 -12.76
C LYS A 61 9.95 -6.71 -13.42
N LEU A 62 9.34 -5.91 -14.29
CA LEU A 62 8.28 -6.34 -15.22
C LEU A 62 8.81 -7.37 -16.23
N SER A 63 7.91 -8.19 -16.77
CA SER A 63 8.16 -8.96 -18.01
C SER A 63 7.81 -8.13 -19.24
N SER A 64 6.73 -7.34 -19.19
CA SER A 64 6.34 -6.38 -20.24
C SER A 64 5.51 -5.25 -19.65
N GLY A 65 5.29 -4.18 -20.46
CA GLY A 65 4.60 -2.98 -20.04
C GLY A 65 5.50 -1.95 -19.39
N LYS A 66 4.92 -1.00 -18.68
CA LYS A 66 5.65 0.05 -17.94
C LYS A 66 4.84 0.57 -16.77
N VAL A 67 5.55 1.11 -15.75
CA VAL A 67 4.97 1.90 -14.66
C VAL A 67 5.59 3.27 -14.64
N THR A 68 4.77 4.31 -14.58
CA THR A 68 5.23 5.70 -14.52
C THR A 68 4.62 6.44 -13.33
N LEU A 69 5.39 7.37 -12.76
CA LEU A 69 4.92 8.38 -11.83
C LEU A 69 5.07 9.75 -12.52
N GLY A 70 3.96 10.34 -12.94
CA GLY A 70 4.00 11.42 -13.90
C GLY A 70 4.69 10.98 -15.19
N ASP A 71 5.67 11.76 -15.63
CA ASP A 71 6.48 11.45 -16.82
C ASP A 71 7.65 10.48 -16.55
N ALA A 72 7.95 10.22 -15.28
CA ALA A 72 9.09 9.40 -14.90
C ALA A 72 8.74 7.91 -14.86
N ARG A 73 9.48 7.10 -15.60
CA ARG A 73 9.40 5.63 -15.47
C ARG A 73 9.98 5.19 -14.13
N VAL A 74 9.24 4.36 -13.38
CA VAL A 74 9.61 3.88 -12.03
C VAL A 74 9.88 2.37 -11.98
N ASP A 75 9.31 1.58 -12.88
CA ASP A 75 9.60 0.14 -12.92
C ASP A 75 11.06 -0.14 -13.28
N GLY A 76 11.62 -1.16 -12.63
CA GLY A 76 13.02 -1.56 -12.82
C GLY A 76 14.06 -0.62 -12.20
N ARG A 77 13.64 0.47 -11.56
CA ARG A 77 14.53 1.33 -10.76
C ARG A 77 14.64 0.81 -9.34
N PRO A 78 15.78 1.03 -8.66
CA PRO A 78 15.92 0.73 -7.24
C PRO A 78 14.85 1.44 -6.38
N VAL A 79 14.40 0.76 -5.32
CA VAL A 79 13.35 1.28 -4.42
C VAL A 79 13.69 2.68 -3.85
N TYR A 80 14.96 2.91 -3.48
CA TYR A 80 15.40 4.20 -2.94
C TYR A 80 15.31 5.33 -3.96
N GLU A 81 15.58 5.06 -5.25
CA GLU A 81 15.41 6.06 -6.31
C GLU A 81 13.93 6.41 -6.53
N ASN A 82 13.03 5.44 -6.40
CA ASN A 82 11.60 5.66 -6.48
C ASN A 82 11.09 6.44 -5.27
N ALA A 83 11.64 6.17 -4.07
CA ALA A 83 11.33 6.95 -2.86
C ALA A 83 11.78 8.42 -3.02
N ASP A 84 12.97 8.69 -3.56
CA ASP A 84 13.45 10.06 -3.86
C ASP A 84 12.54 10.80 -4.87
N ARG A 85 11.76 10.07 -5.70
CA ARG A 85 10.75 10.64 -6.61
C ARG A 85 9.38 10.85 -5.97
N GLY A 86 9.22 10.34 -4.74
CA GLY A 86 7.98 10.40 -3.99
C GLY A 86 7.09 9.16 -4.12
N LEU A 87 7.58 8.06 -4.68
CA LEU A 87 6.89 6.76 -4.64
C LEU A 87 7.40 5.96 -3.44
N VAL A 88 6.65 5.97 -2.36
CA VAL A 88 7.03 5.33 -1.10
C VAL A 88 6.15 4.11 -0.85
N ARG A 89 6.73 3.06 -0.31
CA ARG A 89 6.01 1.86 0.14
C ARG A 89 6.12 1.71 1.65
N SER A 90 5.00 1.44 2.31
CA SER A 90 5.02 0.91 3.67
C SER A 90 5.42 -0.58 3.63
N PHE A 91 6.06 -1.05 4.67
CA PHE A 91 6.40 -2.48 4.78
C PHE A 91 5.27 -3.23 5.48
N GLN A 92 5.04 -4.50 5.09
CA GLN A 92 4.08 -5.41 5.74
C GLN A 92 4.42 -5.65 7.21
N GLN A 93 5.71 -5.78 7.53
CA GLN A 93 6.21 -5.91 8.90
C GLN A 93 6.55 -4.54 9.50
N THR A 94 6.59 -4.46 10.81
CA THR A 94 7.00 -3.25 11.53
C THR A 94 8.45 -2.90 11.15
N ALA A 95 8.60 -1.86 10.34
CA ALA A 95 9.91 -1.42 9.83
C ALA A 95 10.52 -0.37 10.76
N THR A 96 10.72 -0.74 12.02
CA THR A 96 11.44 0.10 13.00
C THR A 96 12.92 -0.29 13.06
N PHE A 97 13.78 0.67 13.36
CA PHE A 97 15.20 0.40 13.56
C PHE A 97 15.43 -0.20 14.94
N HIS A 98 16.16 -1.31 14.99
CA HIS A 98 16.48 -2.02 16.21
C HIS A 98 17.26 -1.15 17.22
N GLY A 99 16.86 -1.19 18.49
CA GLY A 99 17.50 -0.44 19.54
C GLY A 99 17.16 1.05 19.58
N TYR A 100 16.36 1.56 18.65
CA TYR A 100 16.03 2.98 18.52
C TYR A 100 14.74 3.32 19.26
N THR A 101 14.70 4.54 19.82
CA THR A 101 13.47 5.13 20.37
C THR A 101 12.50 5.51 19.24
N ILE A 102 11.26 5.89 19.60
CA ILE A 102 10.30 6.47 18.64
C ILE A 102 10.92 7.70 17.98
N GLU A 103 11.52 8.60 18.77
CA GLU A 103 12.19 9.80 18.29
C GLU A 103 13.29 9.46 17.29
N ASP A 104 14.21 8.56 17.65
CA ASP A 104 15.33 8.18 16.79
C ASP A 104 14.87 7.56 15.48
N ASN A 105 13.80 6.76 15.49
CA ASN A 105 13.19 6.19 14.29
C ASN A 105 12.70 7.28 13.35
N LEU A 106 11.95 8.25 13.85
CA LEU A 106 11.41 9.36 13.05
C LEU A 106 12.51 10.29 12.54
N LEU A 107 13.49 10.65 13.38
CA LEU A 107 14.64 11.47 12.97
C LEU A 107 15.47 10.75 11.91
N SER A 108 15.63 9.43 12.04
CA SER A 108 16.31 8.62 11.01
C SER A 108 15.54 8.62 9.69
N ALA A 109 14.21 8.42 9.73
CA ALA A 109 13.37 8.48 8.54
C ALA A 109 13.47 9.84 7.83
N LEU A 110 13.43 10.95 8.57
CA LEU A 110 13.64 12.30 8.03
C LEU A 110 15.02 12.45 7.38
N ARG A 111 16.07 11.98 8.06
CA ARG A 111 17.45 12.05 7.54
C ARG A 111 17.61 11.26 6.25
N PHE A 112 17.12 10.02 6.19
CA PHE A 112 17.20 9.19 4.98
C PHE A 112 16.39 9.76 3.81
N SER A 113 15.24 10.37 4.09
CA SER A 113 14.41 11.02 3.08
C SER A 113 14.87 12.43 2.71
N LYS A 114 15.95 12.94 3.34
CA LYS A 114 16.44 14.32 3.15
C LYS A 114 15.36 15.38 3.44
N SER A 115 14.42 15.04 4.33
CA SER A 115 13.36 15.94 4.76
C SER A 115 13.82 16.78 5.95
N ASP A 116 13.29 17.98 6.07
CA ASP A 116 13.58 18.87 7.19
C ASP A 116 12.67 18.60 8.41
N LEU A 117 12.99 19.23 9.55
CA LEU A 117 12.25 19.04 10.79
C LEU A 117 10.81 19.59 10.73
N SER A 118 10.45 20.44 9.78
CA SER A 118 9.07 20.93 9.62
C SER A 118 8.09 19.79 9.31
N ILE A 119 8.58 18.71 8.72
CA ILE A 119 7.78 17.51 8.49
C ILE A 119 7.45 16.82 9.81
N LEU A 120 8.36 16.80 10.77
CA LEU A 120 8.10 16.25 12.08
C LEU A 120 6.97 17.04 12.79
N GLU A 121 7.01 18.37 12.72
CA GLU A 121 5.94 19.22 13.27
C GLU A 121 4.59 18.89 12.64
N ARG A 122 4.53 18.66 11.32
CA ARG A 122 3.31 18.26 10.61
C ARG A 122 2.81 16.87 11.03
N LEU A 123 3.72 15.95 11.40
CA LEU A 123 3.37 14.61 11.86
C LEU A 123 2.92 14.57 13.33
N MET A 124 3.22 15.61 14.14
CA MET A 124 2.91 15.61 15.58
C MET A 124 1.44 15.35 15.92
N PRO A 125 0.43 15.87 15.18
CA PRO A 125 -0.97 15.54 15.45
C PRO A 125 -1.28 14.05 15.29
N LEU A 126 -0.73 13.41 14.25
CA LEU A 126 -0.89 11.99 14.01
C LEU A 126 -0.20 11.14 15.08
N LEU A 127 1.00 11.52 15.47
CA LEU A 127 1.77 10.87 16.54
C LEU A 127 1.05 10.94 17.89
N ASP A 128 0.41 12.06 18.17
CA ASP A 128 -0.39 12.25 19.40
C ASP A 128 -1.63 11.36 19.38
N GLN A 129 -2.35 11.33 18.25
CA GLN A 129 -3.56 10.52 18.05
C GLN A 129 -3.29 9.02 18.18
N PHE A 130 -2.12 8.55 17.75
CA PHE A 130 -1.71 7.15 17.90
C PHE A 130 -1.10 6.84 19.28
N GLY A 131 -0.95 7.82 20.17
CA GLY A 131 -0.30 7.64 21.47
C GLY A 131 1.22 7.45 21.39
N LEU A 132 1.82 7.69 20.22
CA LEU A 132 3.27 7.58 20.01
C LEU A 132 4.03 8.70 20.73
N LYS A 133 3.44 9.90 20.76
CA LYS A 133 4.02 11.06 21.46
C LYS A 133 4.21 10.81 22.97
N ALA A 134 3.25 10.15 23.62
CA ALA A 134 3.33 9.79 25.03
C ALA A 134 4.44 8.77 25.33
N ASN A 135 4.93 8.06 24.30
CA ASN A 135 5.97 7.05 24.39
C ASN A 135 7.29 7.48 23.74
N TRP A 136 7.49 8.76 23.46
CA TRP A 136 8.51 9.36 22.60
C TRP A 136 9.93 8.82 22.80
N GLY A 137 10.41 8.81 24.05
CA GLY A 137 11.74 8.31 24.41
C GLY A 137 11.83 6.81 24.67
N ARG A 138 10.75 6.04 24.44
CA ARG A 138 10.77 4.59 24.63
C ARG A 138 11.35 3.88 23.42
N ASN A 139 12.06 2.79 23.66
CA ASN A 139 12.51 1.90 22.59
C ASN A 139 11.28 1.37 21.81
N ALA A 140 11.33 1.48 20.47
CA ALA A 140 10.23 1.08 19.61
C ALA A 140 9.91 -0.43 19.70
N GLU A 141 10.90 -1.28 19.98
CA GLU A 141 10.73 -2.74 20.04
C GLU A 141 9.88 -3.22 21.21
N ILE A 142 9.84 -2.46 22.31
CA ILE A 142 9.05 -2.84 23.49
C ILE A 142 7.61 -2.33 23.44
N LEU A 143 7.23 -1.61 22.38
CA LEU A 143 5.86 -1.14 22.19
C LEU A 143 4.93 -2.30 21.79
N PRO A 144 3.64 -2.21 22.12
CA PRO A 144 2.64 -3.08 21.51
C PRO A 144 2.72 -3.05 19.98
N TYR A 145 2.42 -4.19 19.34
CA TYR A 145 2.53 -4.35 17.89
C TYR A 145 1.80 -3.25 17.11
N GLY A 146 0.57 -2.89 17.52
CA GLY A 146 -0.20 -1.83 16.87
C GLY A 146 0.53 -0.48 16.87
N LEU A 147 1.18 -0.11 17.97
CA LEU A 147 1.98 1.13 18.04
C LEU A 147 3.23 1.06 17.16
N GLN A 148 3.92 -0.08 17.14
CA GLN A 148 5.06 -0.28 16.24
C GLN A 148 4.64 -0.12 14.77
N LYS A 149 3.47 -0.67 14.42
CA LYS A 149 2.93 -0.58 13.06
C LYS A 149 2.57 0.86 12.71
N MET A 150 1.91 1.59 13.60
CA MET A 150 1.60 3.01 13.39
C MET A 150 2.87 3.87 13.28
N LEU A 151 3.91 3.55 14.05
CA LEU A 151 5.22 4.19 13.91
C LEU A 151 5.80 3.96 12.51
N GLY A 152 5.85 2.71 12.06
CA GLY A 152 6.37 2.37 10.72
C GLY A 152 5.60 3.07 9.58
N LEU A 153 4.27 3.15 9.69
CA LEU A 153 3.44 3.91 8.75
C LEU A 153 3.76 5.41 8.81
N THR A 154 3.90 5.98 10.00
CA THR A 154 4.23 7.41 10.17
C THR A 154 5.62 7.74 9.61
N MET A 155 6.59 6.85 9.78
CA MET A 155 7.92 6.99 9.17
C MET A 155 7.86 7.06 7.63
N ALA A 156 6.92 6.34 6.99
CA ALA A 156 6.74 6.44 5.53
C ALA A 156 6.28 7.84 5.09
N LEU A 157 5.49 8.55 5.90
CA LEU A 157 5.11 9.94 5.63
C LEU A 157 6.26 10.94 5.79
N ALA A 158 7.27 10.61 6.60
CA ALA A 158 8.47 11.43 6.72
C ALA A 158 9.20 11.60 5.38
N ALA A 159 9.02 10.67 4.45
CA ALA A 159 9.56 10.76 3.08
C ALA A 159 8.76 11.68 2.14
N ARG A 160 7.70 12.35 2.62
CA ARG A 160 6.84 13.26 1.84
C ARG A 160 6.33 12.59 0.55
N PRO A 161 5.64 11.43 0.65
CA PRO A 161 5.24 10.69 -0.53
C PRO A 161 4.25 11.48 -1.39
N LYS A 162 4.44 11.42 -2.72
CA LYS A 162 3.43 11.79 -3.72
C LYS A 162 2.45 10.66 -3.92
N MET A 163 2.99 9.43 -3.89
CA MET A 163 2.25 8.17 -3.96
C MET A 163 2.74 7.22 -2.87
N LEU A 164 1.82 6.65 -2.14
CA LEU A 164 2.05 5.71 -1.06
C LEU A 164 1.45 4.35 -1.40
N LEU A 165 2.26 3.32 -1.34
CA LEU A 165 1.84 1.94 -1.52
C LEU A 165 1.67 1.31 -0.15
N LEU A 166 0.45 0.97 0.21
CA LEU A 166 0.10 0.30 1.46
C LEU A 166 -0.23 -1.18 1.18
N ASP A 167 0.53 -2.07 1.79
CA ASP A 167 0.39 -3.51 1.62
C ASP A 167 -0.09 -4.11 2.94
N GLU A 168 -1.39 -4.39 3.03
CA GLU A 168 -2.10 -4.94 4.19
C GLU A 168 -1.82 -4.16 5.50
N PRO A 169 -2.08 -2.84 5.54
CA PRO A 169 -1.77 -2.03 6.71
C PRO A 169 -2.58 -2.43 7.95
N ALA A 170 -3.73 -3.08 7.80
CA ALA A 170 -4.55 -3.55 8.93
C ALA A 170 -4.17 -4.96 9.41
N ALA A 171 -3.29 -5.68 8.70
CA ALA A 171 -2.91 -7.04 9.10
C ALA A 171 -2.22 -7.06 10.47
N GLY A 172 -2.66 -7.97 11.34
CA GLY A 172 -2.15 -8.12 12.71
C GLY A 172 -2.67 -7.09 13.71
N LEU A 173 -3.48 -6.11 13.29
CA LEU A 173 -4.12 -5.16 14.20
C LEU A 173 -5.38 -5.76 14.84
N GLU A 174 -5.59 -5.47 16.11
CA GLU A 174 -6.85 -5.76 16.77
C GLU A 174 -8.00 -4.95 16.15
N LYS A 175 -9.23 -5.43 16.32
CA LYS A 175 -10.41 -4.76 15.75
C LYS A 175 -10.55 -3.31 16.21
N SER A 176 -10.20 -3.02 17.46
CA SER A 176 -10.17 -1.67 18.05
C SER A 176 -9.12 -0.75 17.43
N GLU A 177 -8.02 -1.31 16.91
CA GLU A 177 -6.90 -0.57 16.36
C GLU A 177 -7.04 -0.27 14.85
N ARG A 178 -7.90 -1.02 14.13
CA ARG A 178 -8.07 -0.86 12.67
C ARG A 178 -8.52 0.55 12.27
N GLY A 179 -9.24 1.25 13.15
CA GLY A 179 -9.59 2.66 12.95
C GLY A 179 -8.39 3.60 12.81
N ASN A 180 -7.22 3.20 13.31
CA ASN A 180 -5.99 3.96 13.13
C ASN A 180 -5.51 3.96 11.67
N VAL A 181 -5.82 2.92 10.90
CA VAL A 181 -5.53 2.88 9.45
C VAL A 181 -6.37 3.91 8.71
N ASP A 182 -7.65 4.08 9.07
CA ASP A 182 -8.52 5.11 8.50
C ASP A 182 -7.97 6.50 8.76
N THR A 183 -7.60 6.76 10.01
CA THR A 183 -6.97 8.01 10.44
C THR A 183 -5.69 8.29 9.65
N TYR A 184 -4.83 7.30 9.51
CA TYR A 184 -3.58 7.40 8.75
C TYR A 184 -3.83 7.73 7.28
N VAL A 185 -4.72 6.98 6.61
CA VAL A 185 -5.04 7.17 5.19
C VAL A 185 -5.61 8.57 4.94
N ARG A 186 -6.54 9.01 5.81
CA ARG A 186 -7.12 10.35 5.72
C ARG A 186 -6.05 11.42 5.90
N PHE A 187 -5.25 11.32 6.95
CA PHE A 187 -4.16 12.25 7.23
C PHE A 187 -3.16 12.35 6.09
N ALA A 188 -2.73 11.22 5.52
CA ALA A 188 -1.80 11.18 4.39
C ALA A 188 -2.35 11.91 3.15
N ARG A 189 -3.65 11.80 2.90
CA ARG A 189 -4.31 12.47 1.78
C ARG A 189 -4.53 13.96 2.02
N GLU A 190 -5.01 14.32 3.19
CA GLU A 190 -5.37 15.71 3.53
C GLU A 190 -4.14 16.58 3.75
N GLU A 191 -3.15 16.09 4.51
CA GLU A 191 -1.96 16.86 4.87
C GLU A 191 -0.86 16.82 3.82
N PHE A 192 -0.70 15.70 3.11
CA PHE A 192 0.38 15.53 2.14
C PHE A 192 -0.09 15.54 0.68
N GLY A 193 -1.39 15.53 0.42
CA GLY A 193 -1.93 15.40 -0.94
C GLY A 193 -1.55 14.07 -1.61
N CYS A 194 -1.25 13.06 -0.80
CA CYS A 194 -0.68 11.79 -1.23
C CYS A 194 -1.73 10.93 -1.93
N GLY A 195 -1.42 10.40 -3.13
CA GLY A 195 -2.20 9.32 -3.73
C GLY A 195 -1.87 8.00 -3.04
N ILE A 196 -2.85 7.16 -2.80
CA ILE A 196 -2.66 5.90 -2.05
C ILE A 196 -3.16 4.71 -2.86
N LEU A 197 -2.29 3.73 -3.09
CA LEU A 197 -2.64 2.39 -3.54
C LEU A 197 -2.70 1.47 -2.31
N LEU A 198 -3.89 0.98 -1.99
CA LEU A 198 -4.16 0.18 -0.80
C LEU A 198 -4.46 -1.27 -1.18
N VAL A 199 -3.57 -2.19 -0.86
CA VAL A 199 -3.84 -3.63 -0.94
C VAL A 199 -4.38 -4.09 0.40
N GLU A 200 -5.56 -4.69 0.38
CA GLU A 200 -6.22 -5.21 1.58
C GLU A 200 -7.15 -6.38 1.24
N HIS A 201 -7.41 -7.21 2.24
CA HIS A 201 -8.43 -8.26 2.20
C HIS A 201 -9.56 -8.03 3.23
N ASP A 202 -9.45 -7.02 4.08
CA ASP A 202 -10.54 -6.58 4.94
C ASP A 202 -11.55 -5.76 4.10
N MET A 203 -12.66 -6.41 3.70
CA MET A 203 -13.67 -5.80 2.84
C MET A 203 -14.42 -4.66 3.52
N GLU A 204 -14.52 -4.67 4.85
CA GLU A 204 -15.15 -3.57 5.59
C GLU A 204 -14.28 -2.32 5.52
N LEU A 205 -12.97 -2.49 5.66
CA LEU A 205 -12.00 -1.40 5.52
C LEU A 205 -11.99 -0.84 4.09
N ILE A 206 -11.98 -1.71 3.09
CA ILE A 206 -12.05 -1.34 1.67
C ILE A 206 -13.31 -0.55 1.35
N LYS A 207 -14.50 -1.05 1.74
CA LYS A 207 -15.79 -0.36 1.51
C LYS A 207 -15.84 1.02 2.17
N ARG A 208 -15.22 1.14 3.34
CA ARG A 208 -15.25 2.38 4.14
C ARG A 208 -14.27 3.43 3.60
N LEU A 209 -13.09 3.02 3.12
CA LEU A 209 -12.02 3.94 2.73
C LEU A 209 -11.98 4.23 1.24
N CYS A 210 -12.13 3.20 0.40
CA CYS A 210 -11.80 3.31 -1.02
C CYS A 210 -13.00 3.81 -1.85
N PRO A 211 -12.89 4.93 -2.56
CA PRO A 211 -13.91 5.36 -3.50
C PRO A 211 -13.95 4.49 -4.76
N SER A 212 -12.83 3.85 -5.09
CA SER A 212 -12.69 2.94 -6.22
C SER A 212 -11.76 1.80 -5.87
N ILE A 213 -12.03 0.64 -6.46
CA ILE A 213 -11.22 -0.57 -6.32
C ILE A 213 -10.95 -1.21 -7.67
N ILE A 214 -9.85 -1.96 -7.74
CA ILE A 214 -9.60 -2.94 -8.80
C ILE A 214 -9.57 -4.34 -8.19
N VAL A 215 -10.10 -5.30 -8.92
CA VAL A 215 -10.12 -6.71 -8.52
C VAL A 215 -9.18 -7.49 -9.41
N LEU A 216 -8.23 -8.17 -8.78
CA LEU A 216 -7.32 -9.09 -9.44
C LEU A 216 -7.77 -10.52 -9.19
N ASP A 217 -7.81 -11.33 -10.26
CA ASP A 217 -8.02 -12.78 -10.17
C ASP A 217 -7.29 -13.47 -11.31
N GLY A 218 -6.69 -14.64 -11.03
CA GLY A 218 -5.92 -15.40 -12.02
C GLY A 218 -4.89 -14.57 -12.78
N GLY A 219 -4.32 -13.54 -12.14
CA GLY A 219 -3.36 -12.61 -12.74
C GLY A 219 -3.97 -11.60 -13.73
N ARG A 220 -5.26 -11.37 -13.70
CA ARG A 220 -5.96 -10.39 -14.57
C ARG A 220 -6.72 -9.39 -13.71
N LEU A 221 -6.90 -8.19 -14.24
CA LEU A 221 -7.85 -7.24 -13.72
C LEU A 221 -9.24 -7.64 -14.24
N ILE A 222 -10.12 -8.13 -13.35
CA ILE A 222 -11.45 -8.64 -13.71
C ILE A 222 -12.57 -7.62 -13.48
N ALA A 223 -12.34 -6.62 -12.61
CA ALA A 223 -13.31 -5.54 -12.38
C ALA A 223 -12.62 -4.29 -11.84
N GLU A 224 -13.21 -3.12 -12.12
CA GLU A 224 -12.82 -1.81 -11.60
C GLU A 224 -14.08 -0.96 -11.36
N GLY A 225 -14.13 -0.19 -10.27
CA GLY A 225 -15.23 0.71 -9.96
C GLY A 225 -15.45 0.91 -8.47
N ALA A 226 -16.63 1.43 -8.11
CA ALA A 226 -17.01 1.61 -6.72
C ALA A 226 -17.15 0.26 -6.00
N PRO A 227 -16.68 0.13 -4.74
CA PRO A 227 -16.71 -1.15 -4.02
C PRO A 227 -18.09 -1.81 -3.96
N ALA A 228 -19.14 -1.02 -3.72
CA ALA A 228 -20.50 -1.53 -3.61
C ALA A 228 -21.01 -2.18 -4.90
N GLU A 229 -20.61 -1.66 -6.05
CA GLU A 229 -20.98 -2.19 -7.36
C GLU A 229 -20.14 -3.40 -7.73
N VAL A 230 -18.82 -3.25 -7.63
CA VAL A 230 -17.84 -4.27 -8.06
C VAL A 230 -17.98 -5.56 -7.27
N LEU A 231 -18.18 -5.46 -5.95
CA LEU A 231 -18.36 -6.62 -5.07
C LEU A 231 -19.70 -7.37 -5.28
N ALA A 232 -20.63 -6.77 -6.02
CA ALA A 232 -21.89 -7.43 -6.39
C ALA A 232 -21.81 -8.17 -7.74
N TYR A 233 -20.73 -8.02 -8.51
CA TYR A 233 -20.58 -8.70 -9.79
C TYR A 233 -20.43 -10.21 -9.60
N PRO A 234 -21.23 -11.05 -10.32
CA PRO A 234 -21.19 -12.50 -10.14
C PRO A 234 -19.80 -13.12 -10.32
N HIS A 235 -19.02 -12.64 -11.29
CA HIS A 235 -17.66 -13.13 -11.54
C HIS A 235 -16.68 -12.74 -10.42
N VAL A 236 -16.88 -11.59 -9.76
CA VAL A 236 -16.09 -11.21 -8.58
C VAL A 236 -16.43 -12.09 -7.38
N VAL A 237 -17.72 -12.30 -7.13
CA VAL A 237 -18.18 -13.21 -6.06
C VAL A 237 -17.62 -14.61 -6.27
N ASN A 238 -17.70 -15.14 -7.50
CA ASN A 238 -17.19 -16.48 -7.83
C ASN A 238 -15.67 -16.59 -7.65
N ALA A 239 -14.88 -15.54 -7.95
CA ALA A 239 -13.44 -15.52 -7.72
C ALA A 239 -13.07 -15.70 -6.24
N TYR A 240 -13.91 -15.20 -5.33
CA TYR A 240 -13.71 -15.39 -3.88
C TYR A 240 -14.23 -16.72 -3.36
N LEU A 241 -15.30 -17.28 -3.95
CA LEU A 241 -15.86 -18.57 -3.55
C LEU A 241 -15.03 -19.75 -4.11
N GLY A 242 -14.57 -19.66 -5.36
CA GLY A 242 -13.76 -20.72 -5.99
C GLY A 242 -12.38 -20.92 -5.36
N GLY A 243 -11.81 -19.88 -4.72
CA GLY A 243 -10.57 -20.01 -3.96
C GLY A 243 -10.72 -20.63 -2.56
N ALA A 244 -11.94 -20.84 -2.09
CA ALA A 244 -12.20 -21.54 -0.82
C ALA A 244 -12.05 -23.07 -0.97
N ASP A 245 -12.50 -23.61 -2.10
CA ASP A 245 -12.46 -25.07 -2.36
C ASP A 245 -11.03 -25.60 -2.56
N GLU A 246 -10.13 -24.81 -3.18
CA GLU A 246 -8.74 -25.22 -3.40
C GLU A 246 -7.91 -25.26 -2.09
N ASN A 247 -8.23 -24.45 -1.10
CA ASN A 247 -7.53 -24.43 0.20
C ASN A 247 -7.95 -25.57 1.15
N GLU A 248 -9.16 -26.14 0.99
CA GLU A 248 -9.60 -27.31 1.77
C GLU A 248 -8.97 -28.59 1.22
N GLU A 249 -8.79 -28.73 -0.10
CA GLU A 249 -8.12 -29.90 -0.70
C GLU A 249 -6.61 -29.96 -0.39
N GLU A 250 -5.91 -28.81 -0.31
CA GLU A 250 -4.49 -28.80 0.07
C GLU A 250 -4.26 -29.08 1.57
N ALA A 251 -5.20 -28.72 2.44
CA ALA A 251 -5.11 -29.01 3.87
C ALA A 251 -5.32 -30.50 4.18
N ASP A 252 -6.22 -31.17 3.47
CA ASP A 252 -6.48 -32.60 3.63
C ASP A 252 -5.35 -33.47 3.02
N ALA A 253 -4.67 -32.99 1.97
CA ALA A 253 -3.55 -33.70 1.36
C ALA A 253 -2.26 -33.70 2.22
N GLN A 254 -2.12 -32.78 3.17
CA GLN A 254 -0.99 -32.71 4.11
C GLN A 254 -1.19 -33.53 5.38
N HIS A 255 -2.37 -34.12 5.60
CA HIS A 255 -2.69 -34.94 6.77
C HIS A 255 -3.00 -36.40 6.43
N SER A 256 -2.73 -36.84 5.21
CA SER A 256 -2.74 -38.22 4.73
C SER A 256 -1.35 -38.69 4.36
#